data_7baa0c6a4c2351023390fa2a30a28144
#
_entry.id   7baa0c6a4c2351023390fa2a30a28144
#
_cell.length_a   1.000
_cell.length_b   1.000
_cell.length_c   1.000
_cell.angle_alpha   90.00
_cell.angle_beta   90.00
_cell.angle_gamma   90.00
#
_symmetry.space_group_name_H-M   'P 1'
#
loop_
_entity.id
_entity.type
_entity.pdbx_description
1 polymer ?
#
loop_
_entity_poly.entity_id
_entity_poly.type
_entity_poly.pdbx_seq_one_letter_code
_entity_poly.pdbx_strand_id
1 'polypeptide(L)'
;FEIDNPKSIDILVSETMQRALDSEQQVPIVMNLLPQLRSDAILIPEKIDVSAVQMRIDWMHATKTEDPFCKQLGSVIELSRNEIERMTAGLKHGEQIQFSSKVFTVSSASLKTHNELSLLTEIQIFDTTWLRTFDSGLTVPKGVYSFSDDTEKEFKFKMQYVVDGDPGVRIERQ
;
A
#
# COMPACT_ATOMS: atom_id res chain seq x y z
N PHE A 1 14.70 -4.22 17.30
CA PHE A 1 14.02 -4.83 18.47
C PHE A 1 14.07 -6.35 18.36
N GLU A 2 14.44 -7.02 19.43
CA GLU A 2 14.46 -8.49 19.54
C GLU A 2 13.35 -8.93 20.49
N ILE A 3 12.66 -10.00 20.13
CA ILE A 3 11.58 -10.58 20.93
C ILE A 3 12.16 -11.67 21.83
N ASP A 4 11.86 -11.62 23.12
CA ASP A 4 12.19 -12.72 24.03
C ASP A 4 11.31 -13.94 23.71
N ASN A 5 11.97 -15.11 23.47
CA ASN A 5 11.29 -16.36 23.15
C ASN A 5 10.29 -16.27 21.97
N PRO A 6 10.72 -15.78 20.79
CA PRO A 6 9.81 -15.47 19.68
C PRO A 6 9.07 -16.71 19.12
N LYS A 7 9.64 -17.92 19.33
CA LYS A 7 9.02 -19.16 18.85
C LYS A 7 7.82 -19.63 19.67
N SER A 8 7.53 -18.98 20.81
CA SER A 8 6.32 -19.23 21.59
C SER A 8 5.12 -18.36 21.17
N ILE A 9 5.31 -17.46 20.22
CA ILE A 9 4.25 -16.55 19.75
C ILE A 9 3.52 -17.20 18.57
N ASP A 10 2.21 -17.36 18.75
CA ASP A 10 1.32 -17.94 17.73
C ASP A 10 0.70 -16.89 16.80
N ILE A 11 0.51 -15.66 17.29
CA ILE A 11 -0.19 -14.61 16.55
C ILE A 11 0.55 -13.28 16.74
N LEU A 12 0.80 -12.59 15.63
CA LEU A 12 1.24 -11.19 15.58
C LEU A 12 0.08 -10.32 15.07
N VAL A 13 -0.45 -9.48 15.95
CA VAL A 13 -1.45 -8.47 15.56
C VAL A 13 -0.77 -7.10 15.54
N SER A 14 -0.86 -6.40 14.43
CA SER A 14 -0.30 -5.06 14.27
C SER A 14 -1.27 -4.15 13.54
N GLU A 15 -1.71 -3.09 14.23
CA GLU A 15 -2.52 -2.00 13.67
C GLU A 15 -1.85 -0.68 14.07
N THR A 16 -0.79 -0.33 13.38
CA THR A 16 -0.02 0.92 13.51
C THR A 16 0.10 1.55 12.14
N MET A 17 -1.07 1.80 11.51
CA MET A 17 -1.12 2.23 10.12
C MET A 17 -2.13 3.35 9.89
N GLN A 18 -1.81 4.19 8.91
CA GLN A 18 -2.75 5.06 8.23
C GLN A 18 -2.99 4.59 6.79
N ARG A 19 -3.98 5.21 6.11
CA ARG A 19 -4.25 4.94 4.70
C ARG A 19 -2.97 5.09 3.86
N ALA A 20 -2.80 4.22 2.90
CA ALA A 20 -1.61 4.12 2.05
C ALA A 20 -0.31 3.77 2.80
N LEU A 21 -0.40 3.22 4.03
CA LEU A 21 0.73 2.91 4.91
C LEU A 21 1.66 4.13 5.14
N ASP A 22 1.04 5.32 5.24
CA ASP A 22 1.74 6.60 5.29
C ASP A 22 1.98 7.03 6.74
N SER A 23 3.16 7.61 7.02
CA SER A 23 3.56 8.25 8.27
C SER A 23 3.62 7.38 9.52
N GLU A 24 3.07 6.17 9.53
CA GLU A 24 3.11 5.25 10.67
C GLU A 24 4.03 4.06 10.41
N GLN A 25 4.43 3.36 11.49
CA GLN A 25 5.52 2.40 11.45
C GLN A 25 5.07 0.96 11.15
N GLN A 26 3.88 0.74 10.59
CA GLN A 26 3.35 -0.60 10.31
C GLN A 26 4.33 -1.49 9.56
N VAL A 27 4.88 -0.99 8.47
CA VAL A 27 5.79 -1.76 7.61
C VAL A 27 7.08 -2.11 8.35
N PRO A 28 7.85 -1.16 8.90
CA PRO A 28 9.09 -1.51 9.60
C PRO A 28 8.87 -2.36 10.84
N ILE A 29 7.76 -2.20 11.57
CA ILE A 29 7.41 -3.04 12.72
C ILE A 29 7.20 -4.49 12.28
N VAL A 30 6.32 -4.72 11.30
CA VAL A 30 6.01 -6.08 10.85
C VAL A 30 7.22 -6.74 10.21
N MET A 31 8.02 -5.98 9.42
CA MET A 31 9.25 -6.47 8.82
C MET A 31 10.34 -6.83 9.85
N ASN A 32 10.36 -6.18 11.00
CA ASN A 32 11.27 -6.52 12.09
C ASN A 32 10.78 -7.74 12.89
N LEU A 33 9.49 -7.79 13.21
CA LEU A 33 8.95 -8.80 14.14
C LEU A 33 8.68 -10.14 13.47
N LEU A 34 8.06 -10.14 12.29
CA LEU A 34 7.57 -11.36 11.65
C LEU A 34 8.66 -12.40 11.35
N PRO A 35 9.86 -12.04 10.87
CA PRO A 35 10.95 -13.01 10.61
C PRO A 35 11.48 -13.70 11.87
N GLN A 36 11.28 -13.12 13.06
CA GLN A 36 11.70 -13.70 14.33
C GLN A 36 10.76 -14.83 14.77
N LEU A 37 9.49 -14.80 14.38
CA LEU A 37 8.48 -15.75 14.75
C LEU A 37 8.67 -17.10 14.02
N ARG A 38 7.92 -18.12 14.43
CA ARG A 38 7.85 -19.37 13.68
C ARG A 38 7.06 -19.16 12.36
N SER A 39 7.33 -19.99 11.37
CA SER A 39 6.78 -19.82 10.00
C SER A 39 5.25 -19.98 9.92
N ASP A 40 4.64 -20.67 10.88
CA ASP A 40 3.20 -20.88 10.97
C ASP A 40 2.48 -19.90 11.92
N ALA A 41 3.19 -18.94 12.52
CA ALA A 41 2.56 -17.88 13.31
C ALA A 41 1.64 -17.02 12.42
N ILE A 42 0.46 -16.69 12.92
CA ILE A 42 -0.55 -15.92 12.17
C ILE A 42 -0.19 -14.43 12.23
N LEU A 43 -0.21 -13.77 11.08
CA LEU A 43 -0.12 -12.32 10.99
C LEU A 43 -1.53 -11.73 10.81
N ILE A 44 -1.90 -10.71 11.60
CA ILE A 44 -3.14 -9.96 11.47
C ILE A 44 -2.82 -8.46 11.41
N PRO A 45 -3.20 -7.77 10.32
CA PRO A 45 -3.83 -8.28 9.10
C PRO A 45 -2.89 -9.18 8.30
N GLU A 46 -3.46 -10.18 7.62
CA GLU A 46 -2.69 -11.14 6.81
C GLU A 46 -2.03 -10.47 5.61
N LYS A 47 -2.70 -9.44 5.06
CA LYS A 47 -2.24 -8.72 3.88
C LYS A 47 -2.74 -7.28 3.88
N ILE A 48 -1.87 -6.37 3.47
CA ILE A 48 -2.21 -4.99 3.11
C ILE A 48 -1.68 -4.74 1.71
N ASP A 49 -2.55 -4.32 0.79
CA ASP A 49 -2.16 -3.89 -0.56
C ASP A 49 -2.41 -2.40 -0.72
N VAL A 50 -1.41 -1.67 -1.20
CA VAL A 50 -1.54 -0.28 -1.61
C VAL A 50 -1.33 -0.21 -3.11
N SER A 51 -2.39 0.13 -3.83
CA SER A 51 -2.40 0.21 -5.29
C SER A 51 -2.48 1.66 -5.78
N ALA A 52 -1.79 1.94 -6.90
CA ALA A 52 -1.99 3.17 -7.66
C ALA A 52 -3.26 3.03 -8.49
N VAL A 53 -4.12 4.03 -8.43
CA VAL A 53 -5.38 4.09 -9.18
C VAL A 53 -5.58 5.48 -9.77
N GLN A 54 -6.26 5.52 -10.88
CA GLN A 54 -6.77 6.77 -11.46
C GLN A 54 -8.24 6.89 -11.08
N MET A 55 -8.63 8.01 -10.44
CA MET A 55 -9.95 8.20 -9.84
C MET A 55 -10.62 9.48 -10.33
N ARG A 56 -11.94 9.54 -10.15
CA ARG A 56 -12.71 10.79 -10.26
C ARG A 56 -12.51 11.61 -8.99
N ILE A 57 -12.25 12.90 -9.12
CA ILE A 57 -12.08 13.81 -7.97
C ILE A 57 -13.38 13.96 -7.15
N ASP A 58 -14.53 13.72 -7.76
CA ASP A 58 -15.85 13.77 -7.13
C ASP A 58 -16.32 12.42 -6.56
N TRP A 59 -15.40 11.47 -6.35
CA TRP A 59 -15.68 10.11 -5.90
C TRP A 59 -16.55 10.05 -4.62
N MET A 60 -16.47 11.06 -3.75
CA MET A 60 -17.30 11.13 -2.54
C MET A 60 -18.81 11.24 -2.83
N HIS A 61 -19.18 11.67 -4.04
CA HIS A 61 -20.55 11.79 -4.51
C HIS A 61 -20.94 10.66 -5.47
N ALA A 62 -19.98 9.80 -5.87
CA ALA A 62 -20.26 8.67 -6.76
C ALA A 62 -21.04 7.60 -6.00
N THR A 63 -22.18 7.21 -6.54
CA THR A 63 -22.93 6.05 -6.04
C THR A 63 -22.19 4.78 -6.46
N LYS A 64 -22.13 3.77 -5.59
CA LYS A 64 -21.45 2.47 -5.83
C LYS A 64 -21.93 1.70 -7.09
N THR A 65 -22.93 2.20 -7.80
CA THR A 65 -23.65 1.51 -8.88
C THR A 65 -23.32 2.01 -10.30
N GLU A 66 -22.62 3.13 -10.41
CA GLU A 66 -22.26 3.70 -11.72
C GLU A 66 -20.78 3.46 -12.01
N ASP A 67 -20.36 3.51 -13.27
CA ASP A 67 -19.03 3.30 -13.83
C ASP A 67 -17.88 3.18 -12.82
N PRO A 68 -16.94 2.28 -12.99
CA PRO A 68 -15.89 2.11 -12.01
C PRO A 68 -15.28 3.47 -11.67
N PHE A 69 -15.54 3.96 -10.44
CA PHE A 69 -15.04 5.26 -9.96
C PHE A 69 -13.51 5.33 -9.95
N CYS A 70 -12.86 4.19 -10.17
CA CYS A 70 -11.41 4.09 -10.28
C CYS A 70 -10.99 3.10 -11.38
N LYS A 71 -9.85 3.41 -11.98
CA LYS A 71 -9.12 2.53 -12.89
C LYS A 71 -7.84 2.09 -12.21
N GLN A 72 -7.67 0.80 -12.04
CA GLN A 72 -6.45 0.22 -11.47
C GLN A 72 -5.25 0.43 -12.40
N LEU A 73 -4.13 0.89 -11.84
CA LEU A 73 -2.84 0.99 -12.51
C LEU A 73 -1.89 -0.12 -12.06
N GLY A 74 -1.98 -0.53 -10.80
CA GLY A 74 -1.24 -1.66 -10.27
C GLY A 74 -0.84 -1.48 -8.80
N SER A 75 -0.38 -2.56 -8.17
CA SER A 75 0.09 -2.52 -6.77
C SER A 75 1.41 -1.75 -6.67
N VAL A 76 1.49 -0.84 -5.70
CA VAL A 76 2.71 -0.11 -5.31
C VAL A 76 3.50 -0.92 -4.29
N ILE A 77 2.83 -1.36 -3.22
CA ILE A 77 3.40 -2.20 -2.16
C ILE A 77 2.37 -3.23 -1.71
N GLU A 78 2.83 -4.44 -1.47
CA GLU A 78 2.12 -5.48 -0.75
C GLU A 78 2.88 -5.79 0.56
N LEU A 79 2.18 -5.75 1.68
CA LEU A 79 2.68 -6.20 2.97
C LEU A 79 1.94 -7.49 3.33
N SER A 80 2.60 -8.62 3.14
CA SER A 80 2.12 -9.96 3.48
C SER A 80 3.28 -10.81 4.00
N ARG A 81 3.00 -11.93 4.68
CA ARG A 81 4.06 -12.85 5.12
C ARG A 81 4.97 -13.25 3.96
N ASN A 82 4.40 -13.70 2.86
CA ASN A 82 5.17 -14.19 1.71
C ASN A 82 6.09 -13.12 1.14
N GLU A 83 5.60 -11.89 1.03
CA GLU A 83 6.39 -10.77 0.51
C GLU A 83 7.50 -10.37 1.48
N ILE A 84 7.23 -10.35 2.79
CA ILE A 84 8.23 -10.05 3.82
C ILE A 84 9.33 -11.13 3.82
N GLU A 85 8.97 -12.41 3.82
CA GLU A 85 9.92 -13.51 3.76
C GLU A 85 10.78 -13.44 2.48
N ARG A 86 10.16 -13.12 1.35
CA ARG A 86 10.88 -12.93 0.07
C ARG A 86 11.89 -11.77 0.15
N MET A 87 11.51 -10.65 0.75
CA MET A 87 12.34 -9.45 0.84
C MET A 87 13.45 -9.59 1.89
N THR A 88 13.21 -10.36 2.95
CA THR A 88 14.19 -10.57 4.02
C THR A 88 15.11 -11.77 3.76
N ALA A 89 14.79 -12.60 2.77
CA ALA A 89 15.62 -13.76 2.40
C ALA A 89 17.05 -13.33 2.01
N GLY A 90 18.02 -13.77 2.82
CA GLY A 90 19.44 -13.47 2.57
C GLY A 90 19.95 -12.13 3.11
N LEU A 91 19.09 -11.31 3.72
CA LEU A 91 19.52 -10.10 4.39
C LEU A 91 20.30 -10.43 5.68
N LYS A 92 21.38 -9.71 5.89
CA LYS A 92 22.12 -9.76 7.16
C LYS A 92 21.45 -8.84 8.19
N HIS A 93 21.64 -9.16 9.46
CA HIS A 93 21.16 -8.30 10.54
C HIS A 93 21.65 -6.85 10.37
N GLY A 94 20.72 -5.89 10.38
CA GLY A 94 21.01 -4.46 10.20
C GLY A 94 21.01 -3.96 8.76
N GLU A 95 20.86 -4.82 7.75
CA GLU A 95 20.67 -4.36 6.37
C GLU A 95 19.28 -3.78 6.19
N GLN A 96 19.20 -2.61 5.55
CA GLN A 96 17.94 -1.94 5.26
C GLN A 96 17.25 -2.60 4.07
N ILE A 97 15.95 -2.83 4.23
CA ILE A 97 15.10 -3.33 3.16
C ILE A 97 14.74 -2.17 2.23
N GLN A 98 14.96 -2.38 0.94
CA GLN A 98 14.56 -1.43 -0.09
C GLN A 98 13.44 -2.02 -0.94
N PHE A 99 12.31 -1.31 -0.98
CA PHE A 99 11.23 -1.63 -1.91
C PHE A 99 11.60 -1.19 -3.33
N SER A 100 11.28 -2.02 -4.30
CA SER A 100 11.50 -1.69 -5.72
C SER A 100 10.61 -0.51 -6.13
N SER A 101 11.16 0.42 -6.88
CA SER A 101 10.35 1.44 -7.54
C SER A 101 9.56 0.86 -8.72
N LYS A 102 8.34 1.36 -8.93
CA LYS A 102 7.47 0.98 -10.06
C LYS A 102 7.09 2.23 -10.84
N VAL A 103 6.95 2.09 -12.16
CA VAL A 103 6.52 3.19 -13.02
C VAL A 103 5.10 2.91 -13.52
N PHE A 104 4.22 3.85 -13.28
CA PHE A 104 2.82 3.80 -13.71
C PHE A 104 2.57 4.84 -14.79
N THR A 105 1.87 4.43 -15.84
CA THR A 105 1.51 5.31 -16.95
C THR A 105 0.03 5.65 -16.89
N VAL A 106 -0.27 6.93 -16.93
CA VAL A 106 -1.62 7.50 -16.98
C VAL A 106 -1.86 8.10 -18.36
N SER A 107 -2.91 7.68 -19.05
CA SER A 107 -3.28 8.22 -20.36
C SER A 107 -4.26 9.38 -20.22
N SER A 108 -4.04 10.47 -20.97
CA SER A 108 -4.95 11.61 -21.01
C SER A 108 -6.36 11.26 -21.52
N ALA A 109 -6.52 10.17 -22.27
CA ALA A 109 -7.83 9.72 -22.75
C ALA A 109 -8.78 9.39 -21.57
N SER A 110 -8.24 8.97 -20.43
CA SER A 110 -9.01 8.69 -19.21
C SER A 110 -9.16 9.89 -18.27
N LEU A 111 -8.45 11.00 -18.52
CA LEU A 111 -8.47 12.18 -17.61
C LEU A 111 -9.80 12.93 -17.62
N LYS A 112 -10.62 12.80 -18.66
CA LYS A 112 -11.94 13.45 -18.72
C LYS A 112 -12.89 13.02 -17.62
N THR A 113 -12.73 11.78 -17.16
CA THR A 113 -13.59 11.17 -16.15
C THR A 113 -12.82 10.80 -14.88
N HIS A 114 -11.52 10.55 -14.99
CA HIS A 114 -10.66 10.10 -13.89
C HIS A 114 -9.46 11.03 -13.79
N ASN A 115 -9.67 12.17 -13.18
CA ASN A 115 -8.73 13.31 -13.17
C ASN A 115 -7.87 13.40 -11.90
N GLU A 116 -7.81 12.34 -11.11
CA GLU A 116 -6.97 12.25 -9.92
C GLU A 116 -6.18 10.93 -9.91
N LEU A 117 -4.89 11.00 -9.60
CA LEU A 117 -4.08 9.84 -9.22
C LEU A 117 -4.18 9.67 -7.72
N SER A 118 -4.55 8.48 -7.27
CA SER A 118 -4.75 8.19 -5.87
C SER A 118 -4.09 6.88 -5.48
N LEU A 119 -3.84 6.71 -4.18
CA LEU A 119 -3.45 5.45 -3.56
C LEU A 119 -4.67 4.82 -2.89
N LEU A 120 -4.93 3.58 -3.21
CA LEU A 120 -6.02 2.78 -2.67
C LEU A 120 -5.45 1.71 -1.73
N THR A 121 -6.01 1.59 -0.53
CA THR A 121 -5.60 0.58 0.45
C THR A 121 -6.68 -0.48 0.57
N GLU A 122 -6.31 -1.75 0.43
CA GLU A 122 -7.16 -2.90 0.75
C GLU A 122 -6.47 -3.75 1.81
N ILE A 123 -7.24 -4.23 2.79
CA ILE A 123 -6.71 -4.92 3.97
C ILE A 123 -7.43 -6.26 4.12
N GLN A 124 -6.70 -7.36 3.99
CA GLN A 124 -7.18 -8.68 4.40
C GLN A 124 -6.88 -8.86 5.88
N ILE A 125 -7.92 -8.81 6.70
CA ILE A 125 -7.79 -8.98 8.14
C ILE A 125 -7.38 -10.41 8.46
N PHE A 126 -8.22 -11.36 8.03
CA PHE A 126 -7.99 -12.79 8.22
C PHE A 126 -8.88 -13.59 7.27
N ASP A 127 -8.31 -14.63 6.62
CA ASP A 127 -9.01 -15.54 5.70
C ASP A 127 -9.83 -14.78 4.64
N THR A 128 -11.13 -14.85 4.68
CA THR A 128 -12.04 -14.20 3.73
C THR A 128 -12.49 -12.80 4.16
N THR A 129 -12.05 -12.34 5.32
CA THR A 129 -12.45 -11.05 5.89
C THR A 129 -11.58 -9.92 5.38
N TRP A 130 -12.19 -8.97 4.65
CA TRP A 130 -11.51 -7.83 4.05
C TRP A 130 -12.12 -6.51 4.48
N LEU A 131 -11.28 -5.49 4.60
CA LEU A 131 -11.66 -4.09 4.50
C LEU A 131 -11.35 -3.61 3.08
N ARG A 132 -12.40 -3.30 2.34
CA ARG A 132 -12.35 -2.77 0.98
C ARG A 132 -12.48 -1.26 0.99
N THR A 133 -12.39 -0.65 -0.17
CA THR A 133 -12.55 0.79 -0.36
C THR A 133 -13.81 1.31 0.35
N PHE A 134 -13.63 2.31 1.21
CA PHE A 134 -14.66 2.95 2.05
C PHE A 134 -15.25 2.12 3.20
N ASP A 135 -14.73 0.94 3.49
CA ASP A 135 -15.19 0.17 4.65
C ASP A 135 -14.68 0.75 5.98
N SER A 136 -13.56 1.49 5.93
CA SER A 136 -12.99 2.17 7.10
C SER A 136 -12.23 3.44 6.70
N GLY A 137 -11.81 4.25 7.68
CA GLY A 137 -10.92 5.40 7.44
C GLY A 137 -9.59 5.01 6.82
N LEU A 138 -9.10 3.79 7.10
CA LEU A 138 -7.85 3.26 6.54
C LEU A 138 -7.94 2.95 5.05
N THR A 139 -9.13 2.68 4.55
CA THR A 139 -9.40 2.29 3.15
C THR A 139 -10.01 3.41 2.31
N VAL A 140 -10.07 4.63 2.86
CA VAL A 140 -10.42 5.84 2.09
C VAL A 140 -9.26 6.16 1.15
N PRO A 141 -9.50 6.35 -0.16
CA PRO A 141 -8.45 6.69 -1.11
C PRO A 141 -7.68 7.95 -0.70
N LYS A 142 -6.36 7.94 -0.93
CA LYS A 142 -5.48 9.09 -0.71
C LYS A 142 -5.13 9.71 -2.06
N GLY A 143 -5.71 10.88 -2.38
CA GLY A 143 -5.34 11.66 -3.56
C GLY A 143 -3.88 12.12 -3.48
N VAL A 144 -3.12 11.95 -4.57
CA VAL A 144 -1.69 12.27 -4.61
C VAL A 144 -1.31 13.21 -5.75
N TYR A 145 -2.13 13.25 -6.82
CA TYR A 145 -1.92 14.17 -7.93
C TYR A 145 -3.25 14.46 -8.66
N SER A 146 -3.52 15.74 -8.97
CA SER A 146 -4.68 16.16 -9.75
C SER A 146 -4.25 16.63 -11.15
N PHE A 147 -4.99 16.21 -12.17
CA PHE A 147 -4.72 16.52 -13.59
C PHE A 147 -5.54 17.68 -14.13
N SER A 148 -6.03 18.60 -13.31
CA SER A 148 -7.02 19.61 -13.69
C SER A 148 -6.62 20.50 -14.88
N ASP A 149 -5.33 20.75 -15.09
CA ASP A 149 -4.81 21.70 -16.08
C ASP A 149 -3.76 21.08 -17.03
N ASP A 150 -3.62 19.77 -17.02
CA ASP A 150 -2.58 19.11 -17.82
C ASP A 150 -3.01 18.93 -19.29
N THR A 151 -2.13 19.33 -20.20
CA THR A 151 -2.32 19.22 -21.67
C THR A 151 -1.55 18.05 -22.30
N GLU A 152 -0.74 17.35 -21.51
CA GLU A 152 0.05 16.22 -21.99
C GLU A 152 -0.83 15.02 -22.34
N LYS A 153 -0.34 14.16 -23.23
CA LYS A 153 -1.06 12.95 -23.68
C LYS A 153 -0.84 11.75 -22.77
N GLU A 154 0.29 11.71 -22.12
CA GLU A 154 0.72 10.61 -21.27
C GLU A 154 1.55 11.15 -20.10
N PHE A 155 1.31 10.62 -18.93
CA PHE A 155 2.03 10.95 -17.69
C PHE A 155 2.67 9.69 -17.14
N LYS A 156 3.91 9.80 -16.67
CA LYS A 156 4.59 8.72 -15.98
C LYS A 156 4.91 9.12 -14.55
N PHE A 157 4.58 8.22 -13.63
CA PHE A 157 4.86 8.40 -12.21
C PHE A 157 5.69 7.23 -11.72
N LYS A 158 6.87 7.53 -11.19
CA LYS A 158 7.67 6.56 -10.44
C LYS A 158 7.22 6.60 -9.00
N MET A 159 6.85 5.45 -8.47
CA MET A 159 6.43 5.28 -7.08
C MET A 159 7.31 4.26 -6.37
N GLN A 160 7.67 4.56 -5.13
CA GLN A 160 8.47 3.68 -4.28
C GLN A 160 8.05 3.85 -2.83
N TYR A 161 7.82 2.74 -2.14
CA TYR A 161 7.65 2.79 -0.69
C TYR A 161 9.03 2.94 -0.02
N VAL A 162 9.13 3.82 0.96
CA VAL A 162 10.33 4.02 1.77
C VAL A 162 10.01 3.82 3.24
N VAL A 163 10.97 3.28 3.99
CA VAL A 163 10.83 2.99 5.43
C VAL A 163 11.63 3.95 6.31
N ASP A 164 12.46 4.81 5.71
CA ASP A 164 13.35 5.72 6.42
C ASP A 164 12.60 6.97 6.92
N GLY A 165 12.85 7.36 8.16
CA GLY A 165 12.35 8.59 8.78
C GLY A 165 10.82 8.62 8.86
N ASP A 166 10.19 9.16 7.85
CA ASP A 166 8.73 9.20 7.68
C ASP A 166 8.32 8.19 6.62
N PRO A 167 7.85 6.97 7.00
CA PRO A 167 7.52 5.92 6.05
C PRO A 167 6.37 6.31 5.13
N GLY A 168 6.39 5.81 3.89
CA GLY A 168 5.31 6.08 2.95
C GLY A 168 5.71 5.94 1.49
N VAL A 169 4.76 6.16 0.60
CA VAL A 169 4.97 6.11 -0.85
C VAL A 169 5.56 7.44 -1.32
N ARG A 170 6.77 7.41 -1.89
CA ARG A 170 7.37 8.55 -2.59
C ARG A 170 6.94 8.50 -4.04
N ILE A 171 6.54 9.66 -4.58
CA ILE A 171 5.98 9.81 -5.93
C ILE A 171 6.76 10.88 -6.66
N GLU A 172 7.24 10.52 -7.85
CA GLU A 172 8.00 11.40 -8.74
C GLU A 172 7.36 11.36 -10.13
N ARG A 173 6.96 12.51 -10.66
CA ARG A 173 6.53 12.67 -12.06
C ARG A 173 7.77 12.67 -12.96
N GLN A 174 7.77 11.86 -14.02
CA GLN A 174 8.83 11.74 -15.01
C GLN A 174 8.53 12.49 -16.28
#